data_bc7ff21caac9490536a4c5dec87f97ad
#
_entry.id   bc7ff21caac9490536a4c5dec87f97ad
#
_cell.length_a   1.000
_cell.length_b   1.000
_cell.length_c   1.000
_cell.angle_alpha   90.00
_cell.angle_beta   90.00
_cell.angle_gamma   90.00
#
_symmetry.space_group_name_H-M   'P 1'
#
loop_
_entity.id
_entity.type
_entity.pdbx_description
1 polymer ?
#
loop_
_entity_poly.entity_id
_entity_poly.type
_entity_poly.pdbx_seq_one_letter_code
_entity_poly.pdbx_strand_id
1 'polypeptide(L)'
;YVDGTIIYYSDKLWFRPSLLLSNNKLRTGNIFKDDDLQRSYRNFAQLPAISYSNINLIPREGQDTLDCNVVVNHSRPKMVSFDLEGTNSAGDLGAAVSATYQHNNLFKGAERLSFKLRYAYEAITGLEGYDGENYNEFGAELNLKFPMFLFPFISRDFGGNHHASSEISLQYNLQNRPEFYRRVLSAAWRYKWASKNKRIAHRFDLLELNYVYMPWISGKFKEQYLDSLGKSNAILKYNYENLLITKLGYTYTYNSSGSTAAYGRNALSVKANIETSGNILSAITKLSGDERNSAGQYTFCGIAYAQYVKGDL
;
A
#
# COMPACT_ATOMS: atom_id res chain seq x y z
N TYR A 1 -1.58 22.98 -26.43
CA TYR A 1 -0.60 22.28 -27.25
C TYR A 1 0.58 21.82 -26.37
N VAL A 2 0.85 20.54 -26.33
CA VAL A 2 1.96 19.95 -25.54
C VAL A 2 2.57 18.79 -26.31
N ASP A 3 3.88 18.80 -26.55
CA ASP A 3 4.64 17.73 -27.23
C ASP A 3 4.00 17.27 -28.56
N GLY A 4 3.63 18.20 -29.43
CA GLY A 4 3.01 17.88 -30.72
C GLY A 4 1.55 17.43 -30.66
N THR A 5 0.93 17.39 -29.46
CA THR A 5 -0.44 16.97 -29.24
C THR A 5 -1.34 18.15 -28.86
N ILE A 6 -2.50 18.27 -29.48
CA ILE A 6 -3.53 19.25 -29.13
C ILE A 6 -4.49 18.58 -28.14
N ILE A 7 -4.76 19.22 -27.01
CA ILE A 7 -5.67 18.73 -25.97
C ILE A 7 -6.90 19.64 -25.96
N TYR A 8 -8.06 19.09 -26.30
CA TYR A 8 -9.35 19.77 -26.23
C TYR A 8 -10.06 19.40 -24.92
N TYR A 9 -10.71 20.34 -24.28
CA TYR A 9 -11.57 20.11 -23.10
C TYR A 9 -12.74 21.12 -23.11
N SER A 10 -13.91 20.71 -22.62
CA SER A 10 -15.13 21.53 -22.70
C SER A 10 -15.20 22.60 -21.60
N ASP A 11 -15.10 22.22 -20.33
CA ASP A 11 -15.26 23.13 -19.20
C ASP A 11 -13.97 23.25 -18.38
N LYS A 12 -13.46 22.09 -17.96
CA LYS A 12 -12.40 21.97 -16.99
C LYS A 12 -11.41 20.90 -17.42
N LEU A 13 -10.13 21.23 -17.33
CA LEU A 13 -9.09 20.25 -17.51
C LEU A 13 -9.03 19.31 -16.30
N TRP A 14 -9.58 18.09 -16.48
CA TRP A 14 -9.68 17.07 -15.44
C TRP A 14 -8.36 16.38 -15.15
N PHE A 15 -7.50 16.25 -16.16
CA PHE A 15 -6.22 15.56 -16.07
C PHE A 15 -5.07 16.47 -16.43
N ARG A 16 -3.93 16.28 -15.78
CA ARG A 16 -2.70 16.95 -16.21
C ARG A 16 -2.31 16.47 -17.61
N PRO A 17 -1.87 17.34 -18.53
CA PRO A 17 -1.37 16.94 -19.84
C PRO A 17 -0.29 15.84 -19.75
N SER A 18 0.62 15.95 -18.79
CA SER A 18 1.68 14.96 -18.57
C SER A 18 1.15 13.55 -18.29
N LEU A 19 0.00 13.41 -17.60
CA LEU A 19 -0.65 12.10 -17.39
C LEU A 19 -1.13 11.51 -18.71
N LEU A 20 -1.85 12.30 -19.51
CA LEU A 20 -2.40 11.84 -20.79
C LEU A 20 -1.29 11.45 -21.75
N LEU A 21 -0.25 12.27 -21.87
CA LEU A 21 0.89 12.02 -22.74
C LEU A 21 1.72 10.81 -22.29
N SER A 22 1.99 10.62 -21.01
CA SER A 22 2.79 9.49 -20.53
C SER A 22 2.08 8.14 -20.75
N ASN A 23 0.75 8.12 -20.73
CA ASN A 23 -0.06 6.92 -20.93
C ASN A 23 -0.39 6.66 -22.41
N ASN A 24 -0.38 7.68 -23.27
CA ASN A 24 -0.45 7.52 -24.70
C ASN A 24 0.91 7.16 -25.28
N LYS A 25 1.04 6.04 -25.97
CA LYS A 25 2.28 5.58 -26.62
C LYS A 25 2.35 5.97 -28.09
N LEU A 26 1.24 6.40 -28.67
CA LEU A 26 1.20 6.97 -30.02
C LEU A 26 1.79 8.38 -29.98
N ARG A 27 2.84 8.61 -30.74
CA ARG A 27 3.55 9.91 -30.82
C ARG A 27 3.47 10.47 -32.22
N THR A 28 3.24 11.77 -32.31
CA THR A 28 3.28 12.49 -33.59
C THR A 28 4.65 12.34 -34.27
N GLY A 29 4.64 12.03 -35.55
CA GLY A 29 5.85 11.84 -36.35
C GLY A 29 6.48 10.42 -36.26
N ASN A 30 5.94 9.54 -35.45
CA ASN A 30 6.40 8.15 -35.37
C ASN A 30 5.60 7.23 -36.31
N ILE A 31 6.22 6.13 -36.73
CA ILE A 31 5.53 5.06 -37.46
C ILE A 31 4.51 4.40 -36.54
N PHE A 32 3.28 4.23 -37.04
CA PHE A 32 2.22 3.52 -36.33
C PHE A 32 2.62 2.08 -36.03
N LYS A 33 2.36 1.66 -34.79
CA LYS A 33 2.52 0.28 -34.31
C LYS A 33 1.28 -0.13 -33.51
N ASP A 34 0.71 -1.26 -33.87
CA ASP A 34 -0.45 -1.80 -33.14
C ASP A 34 -0.13 -2.05 -31.64
N ASP A 35 1.09 -2.49 -31.31
CA ASP A 35 1.52 -2.67 -29.93
C ASP A 35 1.45 -1.35 -29.10
N ASP A 36 1.75 -0.21 -29.69
CA ASP A 36 1.66 1.09 -29.05
C ASP A 36 0.20 1.53 -28.85
N LEU A 37 -0.69 1.18 -29.80
CA LEU A 37 -2.14 1.38 -29.68
C LEU A 37 -2.68 0.54 -28.50
N GLN A 38 -2.39 -0.75 -28.48
CA GLN A 38 -2.84 -1.67 -27.43
C GLN A 38 -2.29 -1.27 -26.05
N ARG A 39 -1.06 -0.78 -26.00
CA ARG A 39 -0.46 -0.26 -24.76
C ARG A 39 -1.18 0.99 -24.27
N SER A 40 -1.51 1.90 -25.16
CA SER A 40 -2.24 3.12 -24.81
C SER A 40 -3.62 2.79 -24.22
N TYR A 41 -4.36 1.88 -24.83
CA TYR A 41 -5.63 1.38 -24.28
C TYR A 41 -5.45 0.77 -22.88
N ARG A 42 -4.48 -0.13 -22.72
CA ARG A 42 -4.21 -0.75 -21.40
C ARG A 42 -3.81 0.25 -20.34
N ASN A 43 -2.98 1.24 -20.71
CA ASN A 43 -2.55 2.27 -19.77
C ASN A 43 -3.71 3.13 -19.29
N PHE A 44 -4.57 3.60 -20.20
CA PHE A 44 -5.76 4.36 -19.81
C PHE A 44 -6.75 3.55 -19.00
N ALA A 45 -6.99 2.29 -19.35
CA ALA A 45 -7.91 1.41 -18.63
C ALA A 45 -7.46 1.08 -17.19
N GLN A 46 -6.17 1.23 -16.88
CA GLN A 46 -5.63 0.99 -15.54
C GLN A 46 -5.79 2.21 -14.61
N LEU A 47 -6.17 3.37 -15.14
CA LEU A 47 -6.34 4.58 -14.35
C LEU A 47 -7.77 4.66 -13.80
N PRO A 48 -7.97 4.55 -12.46
CA PRO A 48 -9.31 4.55 -11.87
C PRO A 48 -10.08 5.85 -12.08
N ALA A 49 -9.35 6.91 -12.41
CA ALA A 49 -9.92 8.23 -12.72
C ALA A 49 -10.52 8.30 -14.12
N ILE A 50 -10.26 7.32 -15.00
CA ILE A 50 -10.77 7.23 -16.36
C ILE A 50 -11.87 6.17 -16.40
N SER A 51 -13.07 6.56 -16.86
CA SER A 51 -14.21 5.66 -17.03
C SER A 51 -14.23 5.02 -18.40
N TYR A 52 -13.75 5.75 -19.41
CA TYR A 52 -13.78 5.31 -20.80
C TYR A 52 -12.64 5.98 -21.57
N SER A 53 -12.02 5.23 -22.46
CA SER A 53 -11.08 5.75 -23.44
C SER A 53 -11.33 5.13 -24.80
N ASN A 54 -11.24 5.95 -25.85
CA ASN A 54 -11.32 5.50 -27.23
C ASN A 54 -10.23 6.18 -28.06
N ILE A 55 -9.64 5.42 -28.98
CA ILE A 55 -8.59 5.90 -29.88
C ILE A 55 -9.05 5.65 -31.31
N ASN A 56 -9.39 6.73 -32.01
CA ASN A 56 -9.83 6.69 -33.39
C ASN A 56 -8.66 7.06 -34.30
N LEU A 57 -8.36 6.20 -35.26
CA LEU A 57 -7.34 6.40 -36.27
C LEU A 57 -8.05 6.74 -37.59
N ILE A 58 -7.75 7.91 -38.16
CA ILE A 58 -8.37 8.41 -39.39
C ILE A 58 -7.25 8.56 -40.43
N PRO A 59 -7.30 7.77 -41.54
CA PRO A 59 -6.37 7.92 -42.64
C PRO A 59 -6.57 9.26 -43.31
N ARG A 60 -5.48 9.96 -43.66
CA ARG A 60 -5.53 11.15 -44.52
C ARG A 60 -5.50 10.76 -45.97
N GLU A 61 -6.47 11.27 -46.71
CA GLU A 61 -6.51 11.03 -48.16
C GLU A 61 -5.27 11.57 -48.85
N GLY A 62 -4.63 10.74 -49.68
CA GLY A 62 -3.42 11.08 -50.45
C GLY A 62 -2.15 11.21 -49.67
N GLN A 63 -2.11 10.78 -48.40
CA GLN A 63 -0.91 10.79 -47.56
C GLN A 63 -0.78 9.48 -46.77
N ASP A 64 0.45 9.00 -46.61
CA ASP A 64 0.77 7.82 -45.76
C ASP A 64 0.78 8.19 -44.26
N THR A 65 -0.24 8.94 -43.82
CA THR A 65 -0.34 9.46 -42.45
C THR A 65 -1.71 9.17 -41.84
N LEU A 66 -1.70 8.96 -40.48
CA LEU A 66 -2.89 8.72 -39.70
C LEU A 66 -3.10 9.87 -38.71
N ASP A 67 -4.29 10.44 -38.68
CA ASP A 67 -4.71 11.29 -37.57
C ASP A 67 -5.22 10.43 -36.42
N CYS A 68 -4.68 10.67 -35.22
CA CYS A 68 -5.04 9.91 -34.04
C CYS A 68 -5.83 10.81 -33.07
N ASN A 69 -7.12 10.49 -32.87
CA ASN A 69 -8.00 11.15 -31.93
C ASN A 69 -8.20 10.29 -30.70
N VAL A 70 -7.68 10.73 -29.55
CA VAL A 70 -7.81 10.04 -28.26
C VAL A 70 -8.89 10.72 -27.44
N VAL A 71 -10.00 10.02 -27.21
CA VAL A 71 -11.11 10.47 -26.37
C VAL A 71 -10.95 9.82 -24.99
N VAL A 72 -10.97 10.64 -23.94
CA VAL A 72 -10.84 10.17 -22.55
C VAL A 72 -11.94 10.80 -21.71
N ASN A 73 -12.77 9.97 -21.10
CA ASN A 73 -13.82 10.40 -20.19
C ASN A 73 -13.41 10.11 -18.74
N HIS A 74 -13.62 11.09 -17.86
CA HIS A 74 -13.34 10.94 -16.44
C HIS A 74 -14.44 10.12 -15.73
N SER A 75 -14.03 9.35 -14.70
CA SER A 75 -14.96 8.73 -13.76
C SER A 75 -15.42 9.75 -12.70
N ARG A 76 -16.41 9.39 -11.90
CA ARG A 76 -16.76 10.15 -10.70
C ARG A 76 -15.55 10.12 -9.74
N PRO A 77 -15.00 11.29 -9.37
CA PRO A 77 -13.75 11.31 -8.61
C PRO A 77 -13.93 10.87 -7.16
N LYS A 78 -15.10 11.04 -6.58
CA LYS A 78 -15.38 10.81 -5.17
C LYS A 78 -16.32 9.62 -4.99
N MET A 79 -16.02 8.78 -4.00
CA MET A 79 -16.84 7.66 -3.57
C MET A 79 -16.82 7.56 -2.05
N VAL A 80 -17.96 7.23 -1.46
CA VAL A 80 -18.09 6.89 -0.05
C VAL A 80 -18.73 5.52 0.03
N SER A 81 -18.20 4.63 0.86
CA SER A 81 -18.78 3.34 1.18
C SER A 81 -18.88 3.15 2.68
N PHE A 82 -19.90 2.42 3.11
CA PHE A 82 -20.10 1.98 4.48
C PHE A 82 -20.21 0.47 4.48
N ASP A 83 -19.48 -0.17 5.38
CA ASP A 83 -19.50 -1.62 5.53
C ASP A 83 -19.88 -1.95 6.98
N LEU A 84 -20.76 -2.94 7.14
CA LEU A 84 -21.17 -3.49 8.43
C LEU A 84 -20.77 -4.97 8.46
N GLU A 85 -20.04 -5.37 9.50
CA GLU A 85 -19.52 -6.72 9.68
C GLU A 85 -20.03 -7.29 11.02
N GLY A 86 -20.49 -8.52 11.02
CA GLY A 86 -20.68 -9.33 12.25
C GLY A 86 -19.47 -10.23 12.43
N THR A 87 -18.95 -10.32 13.64
CA THR A 87 -17.80 -11.17 13.97
C THR A 87 -18.19 -12.19 15.04
N ASN A 88 -17.57 -13.37 14.98
CA ASN A 88 -17.63 -14.37 16.03
C ASN A 88 -16.23 -14.96 16.21
N SER A 89 -15.57 -14.60 17.30
CA SER A 89 -14.22 -15.03 17.62
C SER A 89 -14.24 -15.96 18.82
N ALA A 90 -14.11 -17.28 18.58
CA ALA A 90 -14.06 -18.31 19.64
C ALA A 90 -15.29 -18.32 20.57
N GLY A 91 -16.46 -17.89 20.07
CA GLY A 91 -17.71 -17.80 20.84
C GLY A 91 -18.09 -16.38 21.27
N ASP A 92 -17.18 -15.43 21.17
CA ASP A 92 -17.44 -14.03 21.45
C ASP A 92 -18.09 -13.37 20.25
N LEU A 93 -19.24 -12.71 20.48
CA LEU A 93 -20.00 -12.05 19.43
C LEU A 93 -19.58 -10.57 19.33
N GLY A 94 -19.35 -10.14 18.11
CA GLY A 94 -18.96 -8.76 17.85
C GLY A 94 -19.60 -8.16 16.60
N ALA A 95 -19.44 -6.88 16.48
CA ALA A 95 -19.83 -6.10 15.28
C ALA A 95 -18.77 -5.06 14.97
N ALA A 96 -18.57 -4.81 13.67
CA ALA A 96 -17.72 -3.73 13.22
C ALA A 96 -18.42 -2.89 12.15
N VAL A 97 -18.16 -1.61 12.18
CA VAL A 97 -18.62 -0.65 11.18
C VAL A 97 -17.40 0.05 10.58
N SER A 98 -17.39 0.22 9.27
CA SER A 98 -16.38 1.02 8.61
C SER A 98 -16.98 2.01 7.61
N ALA A 99 -16.33 3.15 7.49
CA ALA A 99 -16.62 4.17 6.50
C ALA A 99 -15.35 4.45 5.69
N THR A 100 -15.45 4.39 4.37
CA THR A 100 -14.33 4.63 3.46
C THR A 100 -14.68 5.76 2.51
N TYR A 101 -13.86 6.81 2.50
CA TYR A 101 -13.88 7.86 1.50
C TYR A 101 -12.74 7.65 0.51
N GLN A 102 -13.05 7.72 -0.80
CA GLN A 102 -12.04 7.65 -1.85
C GLN A 102 -12.15 8.86 -2.78
N HIS A 103 -10.98 9.34 -3.22
CA HIS A 103 -10.86 10.36 -4.26
C HIS A 103 -9.86 9.87 -5.32
N ASN A 104 -10.33 9.62 -6.56
CA ASN A 104 -9.56 8.96 -7.61
C ASN A 104 -8.76 9.91 -8.55
N ASN A 105 -8.71 11.19 -8.25
CA ASN A 105 -7.99 12.18 -9.07
C ASN A 105 -7.62 13.41 -8.24
N LEU A 106 -6.89 13.19 -7.15
CA LEU A 106 -6.65 14.22 -6.12
C LEU A 106 -5.92 15.44 -6.67
N PHE A 107 -4.83 15.22 -7.41
CA PHE A 107 -3.98 16.26 -7.98
C PHE A 107 -4.04 16.29 -9.52
N LYS A 108 -5.12 15.81 -10.14
CA LYS A 108 -5.32 15.68 -11.60
C LYS A 108 -4.34 14.74 -12.31
N GLY A 109 -3.66 13.88 -11.58
CA GLY A 109 -2.72 12.88 -12.08
C GLY A 109 -3.21 11.45 -11.84
N ALA A 110 -4.54 11.25 -11.68
CA ALA A 110 -5.17 9.98 -11.34
C ALA A 110 -4.66 9.36 -10.01
N GLU A 111 -4.16 10.21 -9.10
CA GLU A 111 -3.79 9.79 -7.76
C GLU A 111 -5.04 9.37 -6.98
N ARG A 112 -4.94 8.26 -6.27
CA ARG A 112 -6.01 7.77 -5.41
C ARG A 112 -5.68 8.07 -3.95
N LEU A 113 -6.52 8.88 -3.31
CA LEU A 113 -6.59 9.01 -1.87
C LEU A 113 -7.69 8.08 -1.35
N SER A 114 -7.39 7.29 -0.33
CA SER A 114 -8.37 6.49 0.42
C SER A 114 -8.21 6.80 1.90
N PHE A 115 -9.31 7.15 2.55
CA PHE A 115 -9.39 7.36 3.99
C PHE A 115 -10.44 6.43 4.54
N LYS A 116 -10.04 5.50 5.43
CA LYS A 116 -10.93 4.53 6.09
C LYS A 116 -10.91 4.75 7.58
N LEU A 117 -12.11 4.79 8.16
CA LEU A 117 -12.33 4.69 9.60
C LEU A 117 -13.02 3.37 9.88
N ARG A 118 -12.61 2.68 10.95
CA ARG A 118 -13.22 1.44 11.40
C ARG A 118 -13.38 1.50 12.91
N TYR A 119 -14.56 1.06 13.38
CA TYR A 119 -14.80 0.79 14.79
C TYR A 119 -15.34 -0.62 14.93
N ALA A 120 -14.77 -1.39 15.85
CA ALA A 120 -15.23 -2.72 16.19
C ALA A 120 -15.45 -2.84 17.68
N TYR A 121 -16.50 -3.61 18.02
CA TYR A 121 -16.87 -3.96 19.39
C TYR A 121 -17.08 -5.44 19.44
N GLU A 122 -16.57 -6.09 20.49
CA GLU A 122 -16.74 -7.53 20.74
C GLU A 122 -17.02 -7.75 22.21
N ALA A 123 -18.11 -8.47 22.49
CA ALA A 123 -18.50 -8.86 23.85
C ALA A 123 -17.73 -10.11 24.22
N ILE A 124 -16.84 -10.01 25.19
CA ILE A 124 -16.01 -11.13 25.65
C ILE A 124 -16.82 -11.95 26.65
N THR A 125 -16.99 -13.24 26.32
CA THR A 125 -17.69 -14.22 27.16
C THR A 125 -16.75 -15.39 27.44
N GLY A 126 -16.46 -15.68 28.71
CA GLY A 126 -15.67 -16.86 29.06
C GLY A 126 -14.16 -16.63 29.23
N LEU A 127 -13.70 -15.41 29.27
CA LEU A 127 -12.33 -15.10 29.69
C LEU A 127 -12.25 -15.05 31.22
N GLU A 128 -11.65 -16.08 31.82
CA GLU A 128 -11.59 -16.26 33.26
C GLU A 128 -10.99 -15.04 33.98
N GLY A 129 -11.77 -14.43 34.85
CA GLY A 129 -11.35 -13.24 35.61
C GLY A 129 -11.57 -11.88 34.92
N TYR A 130 -12.27 -11.84 33.78
CA TYR A 130 -12.62 -10.63 33.04
C TYR A 130 -14.11 -10.65 32.61
N ASP A 131 -14.97 -11.28 33.40
CA ASP A 131 -16.40 -11.41 33.11
C ASP A 131 -17.07 -10.03 32.95
N GLY A 132 -17.77 -9.84 31.83
CA GLY A 132 -18.47 -8.61 31.51
C GLY A 132 -17.61 -7.47 30.97
N GLU A 133 -16.33 -7.70 30.69
CA GLU A 133 -15.48 -6.75 29.99
C GLU A 133 -15.60 -6.91 28.47
N ASN A 134 -15.25 -5.88 27.71
CA ASN A 134 -15.48 -5.82 26.29
C ASN A 134 -14.20 -5.41 25.57
N TYR A 135 -14.08 -5.85 24.30
CA TYR A 135 -13.05 -5.42 23.40
C TYR A 135 -13.55 -4.30 22.50
N ASN A 136 -12.78 -3.23 22.42
CA ASN A 136 -13.03 -2.11 21.51
C ASN A 136 -11.81 -1.88 20.65
N GLU A 137 -12.05 -1.71 19.36
CA GLU A 137 -11.01 -1.35 18.40
C GLU A 137 -11.43 -0.14 17.56
N PHE A 138 -10.53 0.83 17.45
CA PHE A 138 -10.66 1.94 16.53
C PHE A 138 -9.48 1.96 15.57
N GLY A 139 -9.77 1.99 14.27
CA GLY A 139 -8.78 2.08 13.19
C GLY A 139 -9.01 3.30 12.32
N ALA A 140 -7.94 3.99 11.99
CA ALA A 140 -7.91 5.03 10.97
C ALA A 140 -6.80 4.73 9.98
N GLU A 141 -7.10 4.75 8.68
CA GLU A 141 -6.16 4.43 7.61
C GLU A 141 -6.24 5.48 6.52
N LEU A 142 -5.09 6.04 6.15
CA LEU A 142 -4.92 6.97 5.05
C LEU A 142 -3.96 6.37 4.04
N ASN A 143 -4.41 6.15 2.80
CA ASN A 143 -3.61 5.66 1.69
C ASN A 143 -3.60 6.66 0.55
N LEU A 144 -2.40 7.01 0.07
CA LEU A 144 -2.21 7.84 -1.11
C LEU A 144 -1.38 7.07 -2.13
N LYS A 145 -2.01 6.72 -3.25
CA LYS A 145 -1.40 5.97 -4.33
C LYS A 145 -1.24 6.83 -5.58
N PHE A 146 -0.04 6.87 -6.11
CA PHE A 146 0.33 7.53 -7.35
C PHE A 146 0.51 6.49 -8.45
N PRO A 147 -0.12 6.65 -9.64
CA PRO A 147 0.07 5.73 -10.78
C PRO A 147 1.37 6.04 -11.52
N MET A 148 2.43 6.36 -10.81
CA MET A 148 3.75 6.66 -11.32
C MET A 148 4.83 6.34 -10.28
N PHE A 149 6.07 6.27 -10.72
CA PHE A 149 7.21 6.09 -9.84
C PHE A 149 7.69 7.45 -9.33
N LEU A 150 7.52 7.71 -8.03
CA LEU A 150 7.93 8.96 -7.37
C LEU A 150 9.37 8.86 -6.86
N PHE A 151 10.30 8.51 -7.73
CA PHE A 151 11.71 8.45 -7.37
C PHE A 151 12.48 9.51 -8.17
N PRO A 152 13.26 10.39 -7.50
CA PRO A 152 13.82 11.57 -8.15
C PRO A 152 14.81 11.27 -9.28
N PHE A 153 15.42 10.07 -9.28
CA PHE A 153 16.45 9.67 -10.24
C PHE A 153 15.94 8.78 -11.38
N ILE A 154 14.64 8.49 -11.44
CA ILE A 154 14.04 7.62 -12.44
C ILE A 154 13.08 8.42 -13.33
N SER A 155 13.20 8.25 -14.66
CA SER A 155 12.37 8.99 -15.60
C SER A 155 10.88 8.63 -15.46
N ARG A 156 10.00 9.60 -15.75
CA ARG A 156 8.55 9.42 -15.71
C ARG A 156 8.04 8.35 -16.68
N ASP A 157 8.77 8.09 -17.76
CA ASP A 157 8.41 7.06 -18.75
C ASP A 157 8.55 5.64 -18.21
N PHE A 158 9.33 5.45 -17.16
CA PHE A 158 9.45 4.16 -16.47
C PHE A 158 8.07 3.66 -16.01
N GLY A 159 7.24 4.53 -15.46
CA GLY A 159 5.90 4.20 -14.98
C GLY A 159 5.00 3.59 -16.05
N GLY A 160 4.96 4.21 -17.22
CA GLY A 160 4.10 3.75 -18.33
C GLY A 160 4.58 2.46 -19.00
N ASN A 161 5.86 2.10 -18.87
CA ASN A 161 6.40 0.87 -19.43
C ASN A 161 6.36 -0.32 -18.45
N HIS A 162 6.34 -0.06 -17.13
CA HIS A 162 6.53 -1.06 -16.10
C HIS A 162 5.38 -1.12 -15.09
N HIS A 163 4.19 -0.55 -15.42
CA HIS A 163 3.03 -0.50 -14.50
C HIS A 163 3.43 -0.04 -13.09
N ALA A 164 4.29 0.98 -13.04
CA ALA A 164 4.87 1.43 -11.79
C ALA A 164 3.89 2.28 -10.98
N SER A 165 3.95 2.15 -9.68
CA SER A 165 3.18 2.96 -8.74
C SER A 165 3.97 3.21 -7.47
N SER A 166 3.68 4.34 -6.82
CA SER A 166 4.18 4.68 -5.49
C SER A 166 3.01 4.80 -4.54
N GLU A 167 3.18 4.35 -3.32
CA GLU A 167 2.12 4.30 -2.31
C GLU A 167 2.68 4.80 -0.97
N ILE A 168 1.97 5.75 -0.37
CA ILE A 168 2.24 6.23 0.98
C ILE A 168 1.02 5.87 1.82
N SER A 169 1.24 5.19 2.94
CA SER A 169 0.18 4.82 3.86
C SER A 169 0.49 5.28 5.28
N LEU A 170 -0.53 5.70 6.00
CA LEU A 170 -0.51 6.02 7.41
C LEU A 170 -1.67 5.29 8.06
N GLN A 171 -1.40 4.53 9.12
CA GLN A 171 -2.42 3.79 9.86
C GLN A 171 -2.26 4.06 11.35
N TYR A 172 -3.39 4.22 12.02
CA TYR A 172 -3.48 4.25 13.47
C TYR A 172 -4.50 3.23 13.92
N ASN A 173 -4.08 2.34 14.82
CA ASN A 173 -4.95 1.33 15.41
C ASN A 173 -4.89 1.42 16.93
N LEU A 174 -6.05 1.48 17.55
CA LEU A 174 -6.26 1.57 18.97
C LEU A 174 -7.08 0.35 19.39
N GLN A 175 -6.50 -0.48 20.23
CA GLN A 175 -7.12 -1.66 20.79
C GLN A 175 -7.20 -1.54 22.30
N ASN A 176 -8.40 -1.62 22.84
CA ASN A 176 -8.66 -1.72 24.27
C ASN A 176 -9.22 -3.12 24.54
N ARG A 177 -8.41 -3.97 25.14
CA ARG A 177 -8.78 -5.29 25.63
C ARG A 177 -8.76 -5.30 27.15
N PRO A 178 -9.49 -6.22 27.79
CA PRO A 178 -9.42 -6.37 29.24
C PRO A 178 -8.02 -6.65 29.75
N GLU A 179 -7.20 -7.33 28.95
CA GLU A 179 -5.85 -7.72 29.30
C GLU A 179 -4.82 -6.61 29.10
N PHE A 180 -5.01 -5.75 28.06
CA PHE A 180 -4.07 -4.69 27.71
C PHE A 180 -4.68 -3.61 26.82
N TYR A 181 -4.09 -2.44 26.83
CA TYR A 181 -4.34 -1.39 25.85
C TYR A 181 -3.15 -1.31 24.91
N ARG A 182 -3.43 -1.32 23.61
CA ARG A 182 -2.43 -1.26 22.56
C ARG A 182 -2.73 -0.13 21.58
N ARG A 183 -1.71 0.62 21.24
CA ARG A 183 -1.73 1.68 20.23
C ARG A 183 -0.68 1.36 19.20
N VAL A 184 -1.05 1.33 17.93
CA VAL A 184 -0.11 1.08 16.83
C VAL A 184 -0.21 2.22 15.84
N LEU A 185 0.90 2.91 15.62
CA LEU A 185 1.05 3.88 14.54
C LEU A 185 1.95 3.26 13.48
N SER A 186 1.44 3.15 12.25
CA SER A 186 2.20 2.61 11.12
C SER A 186 2.29 3.64 10.01
N ALA A 187 3.47 3.83 9.44
CA ALA A 187 3.70 4.64 8.26
C ALA A 187 4.52 3.84 7.26
N ALA A 188 4.14 3.86 5.98
CA ALA A 188 4.89 3.13 4.97
C ALA A 188 4.99 3.90 3.66
N TRP A 189 6.13 3.75 2.99
CA TRP A 189 6.38 4.23 1.64
C TRP A 189 6.85 3.07 0.78
N ARG A 190 6.07 2.76 -0.26
CA ARG A 190 6.24 1.57 -1.10
C ARG A 190 6.31 1.94 -2.56
N TYR A 191 7.16 1.22 -3.29
CA TYR A 191 7.24 1.24 -4.74
C TYR A 191 6.83 -0.12 -5.28
N LYS A 192 6.02 -0.15 -6.32
CA LYS A 192 5.59 -1.37 -7.01
C LYS A 192 5.77 -1.17 -8.50
N TRP A 193 6.34 -2.14 -9.18
CA TRP A 193 6.45 -2.17 -10.64
C TRP A 193 6.41 -3.60 -11.16
N ALA A 194 6.05 -3.77 -12.42
CA ALA A 194 5.96 -5.09 -13.04
C ALA A 194 6.48 -5.07 -14.48
N SER A 195 6.88 -6.21 -14.99
CA SER A 195 7.21 -6.39 -16.40
C SER A 195 5.99 -6.17 -17.29
N LYS A 196 6.21 -5.89 -18.60
CA LYS A 196 5.13 -5.64 -19.58
C LYS A 196 4.08 -6.74 -19.62
N ASN A 197 4.49 -8.00 -19.48
CA ASN A 197 3.60 -9.17 -19.48
C ASN A 197 3.09 -9.55 -18.08
N LYS A 198 3.39 -8.76 -17.07
CA LYS A 198 3.04 -8.97 -15.64
C LYS A 198 3.50 -10.32 -15.06
N ARG A 199 4.45 -11.00 -15.72
CA ARG A 199 5.03 -12.25 -15.19
C ARG A 199 5.95 -11.99 -14.01
N ILE A 200 6.64 -10.85 -14.02
CA ILE A 200 7.55 -10.46 -12.96
C ILE A 200 6.98 -9.19 -12.32
N ALA A 201 6.82 -9.22 -11.02
CA ALA A 201 6.42 -8.07 -10.22
C ALA A 201 7.43 -7.84 -9.09
N HIS A 202 7.69 -6.59 -8.83
CA HIS A 202 8.60 -6.12 -7.80
C HIS A 202 7.85 -5.22 -6.83
N ARG A 203 8.16 -5.36 -5.56
CA ARG A 203 7.73 -4.44 -4.51
C ARG A 203 8.96 -4.05 -3.69
N PHE A 204 9.17 -2.78 -3.53
CA PHE A 204 10.22 -2.23 -2.68
C PHE A 204 9.59 -1.38 -1.59
N ASP A 205 9.67 -1.84 -0.36
CA ASP A 205 9.26 -1.13 0.84
C ASP A 205 10.46 -0.29 1.30
N LEU A 206 10.48 0.99 0.87
CA LEU A 206 11.59 1.91 1.18
C LEU A 206 11.64 2.23 2.66
N LEU A 207 10.48 2.38 3.28
CA LEU A 207 10.32 2.61 4.70
C LEU A 207 8.99 2.01 5.13
N GLU A 208 9.02 1.16 6.13
CA GLU A 208 7.85 0.77 6.90
C GLU A 208 8.18 0.93 8.38
N LEU A 209 7.52 1.88 9.01
CA LEU A 209 7.67 2.21 10.41
C LEU A 209 6.42 1.73 11.14
N ASN A 210 6.60 0.92 12.17
CA ASN A 210 5.53 0.49 13.08
C ASN A 210 5.96 0.83 14.51
N TYR A 211 5.23 1.75 15.14
CA TYR A 211 5.41 2.08 16.54
C TYR A 211 4.28 1.45 17.34
N VAL A 212 4.63 0.49 18.19
CA VAL A 212 3.74 -0.16 19.14
C VAL A 212 3.93 0.49 20.50
N TYR A 213 2.82 0.96 21.08
CA TYR A 213 2.78 1.54 22.41
C TYR A 213 1.74 0.82 23.27
N MET A 214 2.16 0.35 24.42
CA MET A 214 1.35 -0.39 25.39
C MET A 214 1.15 0.48 26.65
N PRO A 215 0.13 1.36 26.68
CA PRO A 215 -0.07 2.29 27.81
C PRO A 215 -0.47 1.58 29.09
N TRP A 216 -1.12 0.43 28.99
CA TRP A 216 -1.59 -0.30 30.14
C TRP A 216 -1.62 -1.81 29.88
N ILE A 217 -1.25 -2.59 30.88
CA ILE A 217 -1.34 -4.07 30.90
C ILE A 217 -1.90 -4.46 32.27
N SER A 218 -2.90 -5.35 32.27
CA SER A 218 -3.52 -5.88 33.48
C SER A 218 -2.51 -6.59 34.36
N GLY A 219 -2.58 -6.37 35.67
CA GLY A 219 -1.71 -7.05 36.66
C GLY A 219 -1.87 -8.57 36.60
N LYS A 220 -3.10 -9.09 36.51
CA LYS A 220 -3.38 -10.52 36.36
C LYS A 220 -2.74 -11.11 35.10
N PHE A 221 -2.87 -10.43 33.98
CA PHE A 221 -2.28 -10.86 32.72
C PHE A 221 -0.75 -10.86 32.79
N LYS A 222 -0.18 -9.84 33.41
CA LYS A 222 1.27 -9.75 33.63
C LYS A 222 1.79 -10.92 34.45
N GLU A 223 1.19 -11.21 35.60
CA GLU A 223 1.61 -12.31 36.50
C GLU A 223 1.41 -13.68 35.87
N GLN A 224 0.24 -13.95 35.28
CA GLN A 224 -0.11 -15.26 34.76
C GLN A 224 0.59 -15.60 33.45
N TYR A 225 0.75 -14.63 32.54
CA TYR A 225 1.28 -14.86 31.20
C TYR A 225 2.70 -14.32 30.99
N LEU A 226 2.98 -13.08 31.38
CA LEU A 226 4.24 -12.48 31.07
C LEU A 226 5.36 -12.92 32.03
N ASP A 227 5.07 -13.03 33.32
CA ASP A 227 6.09 -13.38 34.31
C ASP A 227 6.24 -14.90 34.49
N SER A 228 5.17 -15.69 34.31
CA SER A 228 5.23 -17.15 34.40
C SER A 228 5.73 -17.81 33.13
N LEU A 229 5.11 -17.52 31.97
CA LEU A 229 5.46 -18.11 30.67
C LEU A 229 6.62 -17.36 29.98
N GLY A 230 6.81 -16.08 30.28
CA GLY A 230 7.90 -15.25 29.74
C GLY A 230 9.30 -15.65 30.23
N LYS A 231 9.41 -16.38 31.35
CA LYS A 231 10.68 -16.98 31.78
C LYS A 231 11.18 -18.06 30.84
N SER A 232 10.26 -18.79 30.21
CA SER A 232 10.56 -19.84 29.23
C SER A 232 10.54 -19.36 27.78
N ASN A 233 9.90 -18.22 27.49
CA ASN A 233 9.77 -17.67 26.14
C ASN A 233 9.88 -16.15 26.12
N ALA A 234 11.09 -15.65 25.94
CA ALA A 234 11.38 -14.22 25.88
C ALA A 234 10.60 -13.47 24.77
N ILE A 235 10.21 -14.16 23.67
CA ILE A 235 9.48 -13.57 22.55
C ILE A 235 8.08 -13.11 23.01
N LEU A 236 7.44 -13.85 23.94
CA LEU A 236 6.14 -13.45 24.50
C LEU A 236 6.22 -12.08 25.17
N LYS A 237 7.27 -11.84 25.94
CA LYS A 237 7.46 -10.56 26.64
C LYS A 237 7.62 -9.40 25.66
N TYR A 238 8.41 -9.57 24.62
CA TYR A 238 8.65 -8.52 23.62
C TYR A 238 7.38 -8.11 22.84
N ASN A 239 6.39 -9.00 22.71
CA ASN A 239 5.13 -8.68 22.04
C ASN A 239 4.25 -7.69 22.82
N TYR A 240 4.53 -7.49 24.11
CA TYR A 240 3.77 -6.60 25.01
C TYR A 240 4.61 -5.44 25.56
N GLU A 241 5.72 -5.12 24.92
CA GLU A 241 6.53 -3.94 25.22
C GLU A 241 6.36 -2.85 24.16
N ASN A 242 6.77 -1.63 24.54
CA ASN A 242 6.84 -0.54 23.57
C ASN A 242 7.97 -0.83 22.59
N LEU A 243 7.64 -0.86 21.30
CA LEU A 243 8.59 -1.30 20.29
C LEU A 243 8.48 -0.45 19.03
N LEU A 244 9.61 -0.02 18.51
CA LEU A 244 9.74 0.61 17.21
C LEU A 244 10.30 -0.41 16.21
N ILE A 245 9.57 -0.64 15.12
CA ILE A 245 9.99 -1.54 14.04
C ILE A 245 10.14 -0.70 12.78
N THR A 246 11.37 -0.59 12.27
CA THR A 246 11.66 0.13 11.03
C THR A 246 12.17 -0.85 10.01
N LYS A 247 11.34 -1.13 9.00
CA LYS A 247 11.65 -2.13 7.98
C LYS A 247 12.04 -1.48 6.65
N LEU A 248 12.98 -2.13 6.00
CA LEU A 248 13.28 -2.00 4.57
C LEU A 248 13.08 -3.38 3.95
N GLY A 249 12.32 -3.47 2.87
CA GLY A 249 11.98 -4.77 2.29
C GLY A 249 12.00 -4.77 0.77
N TYR A 250 12.28 -5.93 0.20
CA TYR A 250 12.15 -6.16 -1.24
C TYR A 250 11.50 -7.50 -1.51
N THR A 251 10.43 -7.47 -2.32
CA THR A 251 9.71 -8.67 -2.74
C THR A 251 9.81 -8.82 -4.26
N TYR A 252 10.23 -9.98 -4.70
CA TYR A 252 10.20 -10.44 -6.08
C TYR A 252 9.09 -11.49 -6.24
N THR A 253 8.25 -11.34 -7.25
CA THR A 253 7.19 -12.30 -7.56
C THR A 253 7.30 -12.69 -9.04
N TYR A 254 7.39 -13.97 -9.30
CA TYR A 254 7.28 -14.54 -10.65
C TYR A 254 5.98 -15.32 -10.79
N ASN A 255 5.26 -15.08 -11.88
CA ASN A 255 4.04 -15.82 -12.22
C ASN A 255 4.09 -16.23 -13.69
N SER A 256 4.12 -17.53 -13.95
CA SER A 256 4.23 -18.07 -15.30
C SER A 256 3.04 -17.68 -16.22
N SER A 257 1.85 -17.47 -15.66
CA SER A 257 0.65 -17.10 -16.40
C SER A 257 0.64 -15.63 -16.86
N GLY A 258 1.32 -14.73 -16.12
CA GLY A 258 1.35 -13.31 -16.43
C GLY A 258 -0.03 -12.68 -16.48
N SER A 259 -0.28 -11.84 -17.51
CA SER A 259 -1.57 -11.20 -17.76
C SER A 259 -2.57 -12.09 -18.49
N THR A 260 -2.14 -13.24 -19.00
CA THR A 260 -2.99 -14.19 -19.76
C THR A 260 -3.36 -15.32 -18.82
N ALA A 261 -4.58 -15.28 -18.28
CA ALA A 261 -5.18 -16.42 -17.59
C ALA A 261 -5.46 -17.52 -18.65
N ALA A 262 -4.49 -18.40 -18.87
CA ALA A 262 -4.69 -19.55 -19.72
C ALA A 262 -5.51 -20.58 -18.95
N TYR A 263 -6.79 -20.66 -19.22
CA TYR A 263 -7.66 -21.73 -18.73
C TYR A 263 -7.00 -23.09 -19.12
N GLY A 264 -6.76 -23.94 -18.11
CA GLY A 264 -6.29 -25.31 -18.33
C GLY A 264 -4.78 -25.52 -18.42
N ARG A 265 -3.93 -24.52 -18.16
CA ARG A 265 -2.49 -24.70 -18.04
C ARG A 265 -2.00 -24.62 -16.61
N ASN A 266 -1.01 -25.44 -16.25
CA ASN A 266 -0.35 -25.36 -14.95
C ASN A 266 0.27 -23.97 -14.76
N ALA A 267 -0.04 -23.30 -13.66
CA ALA A 267 0.54 -22.02 -13.29
C ALA A 267 1.56 -22.22 -12.18
N LEU A 268 2.77 -21.71 -12.38
CA LEU A 268 3.82 -21.64 -11.37
C LEU A 268 3.89 -20.21 -10.84
N SER A 269 3.81 -20.04 -9.52
CA SER A 269 4.07 -18.76 -8.85
C SER A 269 5.18 -18.95 -7.82
N VAL A 270 6.21 -18.11 -7.92
CA VAL A 270 7.32 -18.07 -6.96
C VAL A 270 7.39 -16.67 -6.38
N LYS A 271 7.44 -16.56 -5.06
CA LYS A 271 7.57 -15.31 -4.35
C LYS A 271 8.77 -15.38 -3.41
N ALA A 272 9.76 -14.54 -3.64
CA ALA A 272 10.90 -14.35 -2.76
C ALA A 272 10.78 -12.99 -2.06
N ASN A 273 10.98 -12.98 -0.76
CA ASN A 273 10.94 -11.77 0.06
C ASN A 273 12.21 -11.69 0.91
N ILE A 274 12.79 -10.51 0.97
CA ILE A 274 13.89 -10.17 1.88
C ILE A 274 13.51 -8.91 2.63
N GLU A 275 13.61 -8.93 3.94
CA GLU A 275 13.36 -7.76 4.79
C GLU A 275 14.43 -7.62 5.87
N THR A 276 14.73 -6.38 6.19
CA THR A 276 15.63 -6.02 7.29
C THR A 276 14.96 -4.98 8.16
N SER A 277 15.08 -5.11 9.46
CA SER A 277 14.55 -4.16 10.43
C SER A 277 15.67 -3.64 11.34
N GLY A 278 15.60 -2.36 11.70
CA GLY A 278 16.46 -1.72 12.69
C GLY A 278 17.93 -1.55 12.27
N ASN A 279 18.40 -2.17 11.19
CA ASN A 279 19.82 -2.09 10.82
C ASN A 279 20.24 -0.69 10.37
N ILE A 280 19.37 0.02 9.63
CA ILE A 280 19.63 1.43 9.27
C ILE A 280 19.60 2.30 10.52
N LEU A 281 18.64 2.07 11.41
CA LEU A 281 18.52 2.81 12.66
C LEU A 281 19.73 2.58 13.56
N SER A 282 20.22 1.34 13.66
CA SER A 282 21.45 0.99 14.37
C SER A 282 22.69 1.68 13.78
N ALA A 283 22.77 1.84 12.47
CA ALA A 283 23.87 2.57 11.85
C ALA A 283 23.82 4.07 12.21
N ILE A 284 22.62 4.66 12.26
CA ILE A 284 22.43 6.06 12.65
C ILE A 284 22.75 6.26 14.13
N THR A 285 22.24 5.40 15.01
CA THR A 285 22.49 5.52 16.48
C THR A 285 23.95 5.36 16.84
N LYS A 286 24.69 4.48 16.15
CA LYS A 286 26.16 4.36 16.33
C LYS A 286 26.91 5.64 15.99
N LEU A 287 26.41 6.43 15.05
CA LEU A 287 26.99 7.74 14.70
C LEU A 287 26.63 8.83 15.72
N SER A 288 25.52 8.68 16.43
CA SER A 288 24.99 9.67 17.41
C SER A 288 25.33 9.32 18.87
N GLY A 289 25.92 8.16 19.12
CA GLY A 289 26.13 7.60 20.46
C GLY A 289 25.09 6.54 20.80
N ASP A 290 25.54 5.32 21.08
CA ASP A 290 24.67 4.19 21.43
C ASP A 290 23.95 4.44 22.76
N GLU A 291 22.62 4.58 22.71
CA GLU A 291 21.76 4.57 23.89
C GLU A 291 21.19 3.16 24.10
N ARG A 292 21.32 2.67 25.34
CA ARG A 292 20.70 1.41 25.77
C ARG A 292 19.79 1.64 26.96
N ASN A 293 18.68 0.92 26.98
CA ASN A 293 17.82 0.93 28.17
C ASN A 293 18.40 0.04 29.29
N SER A 294 17.75 0.04 30.45
CA SER A 294 18.12 -0.80 31.61
C SER A 294 18.09 -2.31 31.33
N ALA A 295 17.41 -2.74 30.30
CA ALA A 295 17.36 -4.13 29.84
C ALA A 295 18.46 -4.47 28.81
N GLY A 296 19.35 -3.52 28.46
CA GLY A 296 20.44 -3.70 27.50
C GLY A 296 20.00 -3.63 26.02
N GLN A 297 18.74 -3.28 25.73
CA GLN A 297 18.24 -3.13 24.37
C GLN A 297 18.67 -1.80 23.77
N TYR A 298 18.99 -1.79 22.50
CA TYR A 298 19.24 -0.55 21.76
C TYR A 298 17.97 0.29 21.68
N THR A 299 18.10 1.59 21.92
CA THR A 299 16.98 2.53 21.87
C THR A 299 17.24 3.65 20.88
N PHE A 300 16.15 4.17 20.34
CA PHE A 300 16.13 5.39 19.55
C PHE A 300 15.08 6.33 20.14
N CYS A 301 15.49 7.52 20.55
CA CYS A 301 14.64 8.45 21.31
C CYS A 301 13.98 7.80 22.54
N GLY A 302 14.72 6.94 23.26
CA GLY A 302 14.23 6.24 24.45
C GLY A 302 13.28 5.06 24.18
N ILE A 303 13.00 4.70 22.92
CA ILE A 303 12.14 3.58 22.56
C ILE A 303 13.00 2.42 22.02
N ALA A 304 12.79 1.22 22.55
CA ALA A 304 13.46 0.03 22.05
C ALA A 304 13.07 -0.26 20.59
N TYR A 305 14.02 -0.70 19.78
CA TYR A 305 13.73 -1.06 18.39
C TYR A 305 14.13 -2.51 18.06
N ALA A 306 13.36 -3.13 17.18
CA ALA A 306 13.62 -4.48 16.72
C ALA A 306 14.72 -4.48 15.64
N GLN A 307 15.69 -5.39 15.76
CA GLN A 307 16.74 -5.60 14.77
C GLN A 307 16.75 -7.05 14.30
N TYR A 308 16.50 -7.25 13.01
CA TYR A 308 16.53 -8.59 12.38
C TYR A 308 16.72 -8.50 10.86
N VAL A 309 17.08 -9.64 10.28
CA VAL A 309 17.03 -9.89 8.83
C VAL A 309 16.21 -11.16 8.63
N LYS A 310 15.28 -11.12 7.70
CA LYS A 310 14.39 -12.24 7.36
C LYS A 310 14.32 -12.44 5.86
N GLY A 311 14.34 -13.69 5.42
CA GLY A 311 14.14 -14.11 4.06
C GLY A 311 13.06 -15.19 3.99
N ASP A 312 12.13 -15.07 3.03
CA ASP A 312 11.06 -16.03 2.77
C ASP A 312 11.06 -16.38 1.27
N LEU A 313 10.74 -17.64 0.96
CA LEU A 313 10.60 -18.15 -0.42
C LEU A 313 9.24 -18.79 -0.64
#